data_501a616c515e4e4fedd9bd1f765c1bcf
#
_entry.id   501a616c515e4e4fedd9bd1f765c1bcf
#
_cell.length_a   1.000
_cell.length_b   1.000
_cell.length_c   1.000
_cell.angle_alpha   90.00
_cell.angle_beta   90.00
_cell.angle_gamma   90.00
#
_symmetry.space_group_name_H-M   'P 1'
#
loop_
_entity.id
_entity.type
_entity.pdbx_description
1 polymer ?
#
loop_
_entity_poly.entity_id
_entity_poly.type
_entity_poly.pdbx_seq_one_letter_code
_entity_poly.pdbx_strand_id
1 'polypeptide(L)'
;ALFTKLGQIRNIGTAAHIDHGKTTLSDNLIFGAGMMSEDLAGKQLMLDFDEQESARGITINAANASMVHEHKGQDYLINLIDTPGHVDFGGDVTRAMRALDGVIIVVCAVEGIMPQTETVIRQALKEKVKPVLFINKVDRLIAELQVTPEDMMQRFGKIITEVNKLIVRMVPDEFKKDWMVDAQAGTVAFGSAYHNWATSLPFMAKKNVNFKQIYDFMEKEQKRELAKAAPLHEVLLDMIVEKLPSADVAQKYRIPHIWRGESEEDIGQSMVNAKADGDSAFMVTKVVLDPHAGEIAVGRLFSGSIKKGDQMYVAGMPNANRVQSVGMFVGGDRIATETVTAGNIIAVSGLRDAQSGSTISSNKEMTPFERIVH
;
A
#
# COMPACT_ATOMS: atom_id res chain seq x y z
N ALA A 1 12.84 -7.31 -16.01
CA ALA A 1 12.64 -6.34 -14.94
C ALA A 1 11.49 -6.78 -14.03
N LEU A 2 11.60 -6.53 -12.73
CA LEU A 2 10.62 -6.99 -11.73
C LEU A 2 9.24 -6.33 -11.92
N PHE A 3 9.20 -5.07 -12.35
CA PHE A 3 7.95 -4.33 -12.55
C PHE A 3 7.08 -4.85 -13.72
N THR A 4 7.57 -5.79 -14.53
CA THR A 4 6.80 -6.46 -15.58
C THR A 4 6.23 -7.81 -15.14
N LYS A 5 6.59 -8.28 -13.96
CA LYS A 5 6.15 -9.57 -13.43
C LYS A 5 4.91 -9.37 -12.54
N LEU A 6 3.74 -9.32 -13.14
CA LEU A 6 2.48 -8.95 -12.49
C LEU A 6 2.17 -9.75 -11.23
N GLY A 7 2.40 -11.06 -11.23
CA GLY A 7 2.20 -11.91 -10.06
C GLY A 7 3.08 -11.57 -8.85
N GLN A 8 4.16 -10.81 -9.07
CA GLN A 8 5.12 -10.39 -8.05
C GLN A 8 4.96 -8.92 -7.66
N ILE A 9 3.91 -8.24 -8.13
CA ILE A 9 3.63 -6.84 -7.80
C ILE A 9 2.51 -6.77 -6.77
N ARG A 10 2.74 -5.97 -5.72
CA ARG A 10 1.75 -5.65 -4.69
C ARG A 10 1.60 -4.14 -4.58
N ASN A 11 0.39 -3.65 -4.82
CA ASN A 11 0.05 -2.23 -4.69
C ASN A 11 -0.73 -2.06 -3.39
N ILE A 12 -0.07 -1.53 -2.37
CA ILE A 12 -0.51 -1.60 -0.98
C ILE A 12 -0.52 -0.21 -0.38
N GLY A 13 -1.49 0.05 0.47
CA GLY A 13 -1.54 1.25 1.29
C GLY A 13 -1.53 0.94 2.77
N THR A 14 -1.30 1.98 3.55
CA THR A 14 -1.50 1.99 4.99
C THR A 14 -2.63 2.94 5.32
N ALA A 15 -3.51 2.53 6.20
CA ALA A 15 -4.68 3.31 6.60
C ALA A 15 -4.88 3.22 8.11
N ALA A 16 -5.04 4.38 8.76
CA ALA A 16 -5.17 4.47 10.20
C ALA A 16 -5.83 5.76 10.63
N HIS A 17 -6.32 5.78 11.87
CA HIS A 17 -6.61 7.02 12.58
C HIS A 17 -5.30 7.81 12.83
N ILE A 18 -5.41 9.14 12.95
CA ILE A 18 -4.30 10.01 13.35
C ILE A 18 -3.68 9.48 14.65
N ASP A 19 -2.36 9.55 14.76
CA ASP A 19 -1.56 9.11 15.91
C ASP A 19 -1.58 7.60 16.20
N HIS A 20 -2.12 6.77 15.30
CA HIS A 20 -2.02 5.31 15.43
C HIS A 20 -0.70 4.73 14.90
N GLY A 21 0.21 5.58 14.39
CA GLY A 21 1.55 5.19 13.97
C GLY A 21 1.69 4.80 12.51
N LYS A 22 0.79 5.26 11.64
CA LYS A 22 0.77 4.94 10.21
C LYS A 22 2.06 5.38 9.49
N THR A 23 2.51 6.62 9.71
CA THR A 23 3.73 7.16 9.09
C THR A 23 4.98 6.44 9.60
N THR A 24 5.08 6.21 10.91
CA THR A 24 6.17 5.44 11.51
C THR A 24 6.24 4.03 10.94
N LEU A 25 5.08 3.39 10.74
CA LEU A 25 5.01 2.08 10.12
C LEU A 25 5.55 2.10 8.69
N SER A 26 5.09 3.03 7.87
CA SER A 26 5.51 3.17 6.48
C SER A 26 7.02 3.42 6.36
N ASP A 27 7.55 4.34 7.17
CA ASP A 27 8.98 4.67 7.19
C ASP A 27 9.83 3.45 7.58
N ASN A 28 9.43 2.71 8.59
CA ASN A 28 10.17 1.54 9.05
C ASN A 28 10.07 0.35 8.07
N LEU A 29 8.98 0.21 7.34
CA LEU A 29 8.88 -0.77 6.27
C LEU A 29 9.84 -0.46 5.12
N ILE A 30 9.89 0.79 4.69
CA ILE A 30 10.78 1.24 3.62
C ILE A 30 12.24 1.08 4.04
N PHE A 31 12.59 1.53 5.24
CA PHE A 31 13.95 1.42 5.77
C PHE A 31 14.38 -0.05 5.91
N GLY A 32 13.53 -0.90 6.47
CA GLY A 32 13.82 -2.32 6.65
C GLY A 32 14.00 -3.06 5.33
N ALA A 33 13.13 -2.80 4.34
CA ALA A 33 13.26 -3.36 3.00
C ALA A 33 14.56 -2.89 2.32
N GLY A 34 14.95 -1.63 2.54
CA GLY A 34 16.19 -1.06 2.05
C GLY A 34 17.42 -1.78 2.58
N MET A 35 17.45 -2.07 3.87
CA MET A 35 18.56 -2.81 4.50
C MET A 35 18.70 -4.25 3.96
N MET A 36 17.61 -4.89 3.56
CA MET A 36 17.63 -6.24 2.98
C MET A 36 17.99 -6.26 1.50
N SER A 37 17.72 -5.19 0.78
CA SER A 37 17.92 -5.10 -0.68
C SER A 37 19.25 -4.51 -1.10
N GLU A 38 20.21 -4.35 -0.17
CA GLU A 38 21.56 -3.85 -0.48
C GLU A 38 22.24 -4.62 -1.62
N ASP A 39 21.92 -5.90 -1.79
CA ASP A 39 22.43 -6.73 -2.87
C ASP A 39 21.65 -6.62 -4.20
N LEU A 40 20.40 -6.13 -4.18
CA LEU A 40 19.46 -6.24 -5.29
C LEU A 40 19.20 -4.92 -6.06
N ALA A 41 19.29 -3.78 -5.40
CA ALA A 41 18.89 -2.49 -5.98
C ALA A 41 20.05 -1.55 -6.37
N GLY A 42 21.29 -2.02 -6.26
CA GLY A 42 22.47 -1.16 -6.42
C GLY A 42 22.63 -0.24 -5.22
N LYS A 43 23.66 -0.49 -4.45
CA LYS A 43 24.03 0.15 -3.16
C LYS A 43 23.90 1.68 -3.14
N GLN A 44 23.92 2.33 -4.29
CA GLN A 44 24.04 3.78 -4.39
C GLN A 44 22.71 4.51 -4.19
N LEU A 45 21.60 3.94 -4.65
CA LEU A 45 20.28 4.57 -4.59
C LEU A 45 19.67 4.60 -3.17
N MET A 46 19.98 3.59 -2.38
CA MET A 46 19.46 3.48 -1.03
C MET A 46 20.32 4.21 0.00
N LEU A 47 21.63 4.28 -0.20
CA LEU A 47 22.53 5.09 0.61
C LEU A 47 22.24 6.59 0.44
N ASP A 48 21.93 7.03 -0.77
CA ASP A 48 21.55 8.42 -1.05
C ASP A 48 20.22 8.79 -0.39
N PHE A 49 19.32 7.83 -0.25
CA PHE A 49 18.06 7.99 0.47
C PHE A 49 18.28 8.18 1.98
N ASP A 50 19.09 7.33 2.57
CA ASP A 50 19.38 7.35 4.01
C ASP A 50 20.17 8.63 4.43
N GLU A 51 21.11 9.07 3.62
CA GLU A 51 21.84 10.32 3.84
C GLU A 51 20.96 11.56 3.69
N GLN A 52 20.04 11.57 2.73
CA GLN A 52 19.13 12.69 2.53
C GLN A 52 18.06 12.78 3.63
N GLU A 53 17.56 11.67 4.12
CA GLU A 53 16.65 11.63 5.27
C GLU A 53 17.31 12.12 6.54
N SER A 54 18.50 11.61 6.82
CA SER A 54 19.28 11.98 8.02
C SER A 54 19.68 13.46 8.02
N ALA A 55 19.95 14.02 6.84
CA ALA A 55 20.36 15.42 6.69
C ALA A 55 19.21 16.43 6.79
N ARG A 56 17.97 16.03 6.49
CA ARG A 56 16.84 16.96 6.39
C ARG A 56 15.91 16.95 7.61
N GLY A 57 16.02 15.95 8.51
CA GLY A 57 15.08 15.82 9.64
C GLY A 57 13.61 15.81 9.20
N ILE A 58 13.37 15.53 7.93
CA ILE A 58 12.07 15.55 7.30
C ILE A 58 11.55 14.13 7.33
N THR A 59 10.42 13.94 7.99
CA THR A 59 9.51 12.86 7.61
C THR A 59 9.34 12.99 6.12
N ILE A 60 9.96 12.13 5.33
CA ILE A 60 9.71 12.09 3.91
C ILE A 60 8.20 12.03 3.78
N ASN A 61 7.65 12.81 2.87
CA ASN A 61 6.33 12.55 2.37
C ASN A 61 6.36 11.17 1.70
N ALA A 62 6.35 10.13 2.52
CA ALA A 62 6.31 8.73 2.10
C ALA A 62 4.95 8.41 1.47
N ALA A 63 4.39 9.39 0.76
CA ALA A 63 3.13 9.25 0.09
C ALA A 63 3.18 8.13 -0.95
N ASN A 64 4.35 7.90 -1.56
CA ASN A 64 4.56 6.79 -2.50
C ASN A 64 6.01 6.31 -2.40
N ALA A 65 6.17 5.01 -2.23
CA ALA A 65 7.48 4.37 -2.24
C ALA A 65 7.37 2.97 -2.83
N SER A 66 8.35 2.58 -3.63
CA SER A 66 8.48 1.20 -4.11
C SER A 66 9.67 0.54 -3.44
N MET A 67 9.52 -0.72 -3.09
CA MET A 67 10.56 -1.50 -2.43
C MET A 67 10.57 -2.93 -2.95
N VAL A 68 11.70 -3.59 -2.84
CA VAL A 68 11.85 -5.00 -3.20
C VAL A 68 11.92 -5.82 -1.92
N HIS A 69 11.14 -6.89 -1.87
CA HIS A 69 11.15 -7.84 -0.76
C HIS A 69 11.32 -9.26 -1.28
N GLU A 70 12.30 -9.97 -0.74
CA GLU A 70 12.49 -11.39 -1.03
C GLU A 70 11.67 -12.24 -0.08
N HIS A 71 10.90 -13.19 -0.64
CA HIS A 71 10.12 -14.15 0.11
C HIS A 71 10.19 -15.52 -0.55
N LYS A 72 10.65 -16.53 0.19
CA LYS A 72 10.82 -17.91 -0.30
C LYS A 72 11.61 -18.01 -1.61
N GLY A 73 12.69 -17.25 -1.71
CA GLY A 73 13.59 -17.27 -2.86
C GLY A 73 13.08 -16.50 -4.08
N GLN A 74 12.00 -15.74 -3.96
CA GLN A 74 11.41 -14.96 -5.02
C GLN A 74 11.32 -13.49 -4.64
N ASP A 75 11.65 -12.58 -5.57
CA ASP A 75 11.57 -11.14 -5.35
C ASP A 75 10.17 -10.61 -5.66
N TYR A 76 9.69 -9.71 -4.82
CA TYR A 76 8.42 -9.01 -4.97
C TYR A 76 8.63 -7.51 -5.01
N LEU A 77 7.92 -6.84 -5.89
CA LEU A 77 7.86 -5.39 -5.94
C LEU A 77 6.64 -4.93 -5.13
N ILE A 78 6.87 -4.15 -4.10
CA ILE A 78 5.82 -3.61 -3.25
C ILE A 78 5.77 -2.10 -3.46
N ASN A 79 4.69 -1.63 -4.06
CA ASN A 79 4.38 -0.22 -4.20
C ASN A 79 3.52 0.20 -3.02
N LEU A 80 4.07 1.03 -2.15
CA LEU A 80 3.42 1.48 -0.93
C LEU A 80 2.92 2.91 -1.10
N ILE A 81 1.65 3.12 -0.79
CA ILE A 81 1.06 4.46 -0.67
C ILE A 81 0.64 4.68 0.77
N ASP A 82 1.14 5.75 1.38
CA ASP A 82 0.66 6.23 2.66
C ASP A 82 -0.58 7.10 2.42
N THR A 83 -1.75 6.64 2.87
CA THR A 83 -2.99 7.39 2.69
C THR A 83 -3.08 8.56 3.66
N PRO A 84 -3.65 9.70 3.26
CA PRO A 84 -3.87 10.82 4.19
C PRO A 84 -4.68 10.40 5.41
N GLY A 85 -4.26 10.82 6.60
CA GLY A 85 -4.89 10.44 7.87
C GLY A 85 -6.02 11.34 8.34
N HIS A 86 -6.34 12.42 7.61
CA HIS A 86 -7.27 13.44 8.06
C HIS A 86 -8.66 13.32 7.42
N VAL A 87 -9.73 13.51 8.21
CA VAL A 87 -11.13 13.43 7.76
C VAL A 87 -11.44 14.45 6.64
N ASP A 88 -10.76 15.60 6.67
CA ASP A 88 -10.97 16.68 5.71
C ASP A 88 -10.50 16.34 4.28
N PHE A 89 -9.77 15.23 4.13
CA PHE A 89 -9.24 14.78 2.85
C PHE A 89 -9.91 13.49 2.35
N GLY A 90 -11.19 13.31 2.66
CA GLY A 90 -11.92 12.08 2.30
C GLY A 90 -11.80 11.68 0.82
N GLY A 91 -11.79 12.66 -0.08
CA GLY A 91 -11.60 12.43 -1.50
C GLY A 91 -10.22 11.94 -1.87
N ASP A 92 -9.19 12.46 -1.23
CA ASP A 92 -7.81 12.04 -1.45
C ASP A 92 -7.58 10.63 -0.94
N VAL A 93 -8.19 10.27 0.19
CA VAL A 93 -8.15 8.89 0.72
C VAL A 93 -8.81 7.93 -0.26
N THR A 94 -10.00 8.25 -0.77
CA THR A 94 -10.71 7.38 -1.71
C THR A 94 -9.97 7.24 -3.04
N ARG A 95 -9.37 8.32 -3.56
CA ARG A 95 -8.52 8.26 -4.76
C ARG A 95 -7.30 7.36 -4.55
N ALA A 96 -6.63 7.50 -3.41
CA ALA A 96 -5.52 6.62 -3.05
C ALA A 96 -5.98 5.16 -2.96
N MET A 97 -7.10 4.89 -2.29
CA MET A 97 -7.66 3.53 -2.19
C MET A 97 -7.97 2.93 -3.56
N ARG A 98 -8.47 3.71 -4.51
CA ARG A 98 -8.76 3.22 -5.86
C ARG A 98 -7.52 2.74 -6.60
N ALA A 99 -6.36 3.31 -6.31
CA ALA A 99 -5.09 2.88 -6.90
C ALA A 99 -4.53 1.59 -6.26
N LEU A 100 -5.02 1.19 -5.08
CA LEU A 100 -4.49 0.09 -4.30
C LEU A 100 -5.26 -1.21 -4.52
N ASP A 101 -4.57 -2.34 -4.30
CA ASP A 101 -5.17 -3.68 -4.33
C ASP A 101 -5.32 -4.26 -2.93
N GLY A 102 -4.50 -3.82 -2.00
CA GLY A 102 -4.54 -4.22 -0.61
C GLY A 102 -4.20 -3.08 0.33
N VAL A 103 -4.55 -3.23 1.60
CA VAL A 103 -4.32 -2.20 2.61
C VAL A 103 -3.98 -2.82 3.96
N ILE A 104 -3.02 -2.22 4.65
CA ILE A 104 -2.74 -2.52 6.05
C ILE A 104 -3.57 -1.55 6.90
N ILE A 105 -4.56 -2.09 7.59
CA ILE A 105 -5.33 -1.32 8.58
C ILE A 105 -4.51 -1.31 9.88
N VAL A 106 -4.14 -0.12 10.33
CA VAL A 106 -3.33 0.08 11.54
C VAL A 106 -4.26 0.55 12.67
N VAL A 107 -4.32 -0.22 13.74
CA VAL A 107 -5.16 0.07 14.91
C VAL A 107 -4.27 0.10 16.15
N CYS A 108 -4.39 1.16 16.96
CA CYS A 108 -3.72 1.24 18.24
C CYS A 108 -4.30 0.22 19.22
N ALA A 109 -3.44 -0.60 19.82
CA ALA A 109 -3.84 -1.63 20.79
C ALA A 109 -4.49 -1.04 22.05
N VAL A 110 -4.13 0.19 22.41
CA VAL A 110 -4.67 0.88 23.61
C VAL A 110 -6.05 1.47 23.32
N GLU A 111 -6.18 2.21 22.22
CA GLU A 111 -7.40 2.95 21.89
C GLU A 111 -8.44 2.09 21.15
N GLY A 112 -7.98 1.07 20.43
CA GLY A 112 -8.86 0.24 19.61
C GLY A 112 -9.37 0.98 18.38
N ILE A 113 -10.51 0.51 17.84
CA ILE A 113 -11.13 1.11 16.66
C ILE A 113 -11.85 2.40 17.04
N MET A 114 -11.45 3.48 16.38
CA MET A 114 -12.03 4.81 16.50
C MET A 114 -12.99 5.07 15.33
N PRO A 115 -13.91 6.05 15.43
CA PRO A 115 -14.82 6.38 14.32
C PRO A 115 -14.11 6.68 12.99
N GLN A 116 -12.96 7.34 13.03
CA GLN A 116 -12.15 7.61 11.84
C GLN A 116 -11.54 6.33 11.25
N THR A 117 -11.16 5.39 12.10
CA THR A 117 -10.70 4.06 11.66
C THR A 117 -11.80 3.34 10.88
N GLU A 118 -13.02 3.36 11.39
CA GLU A 118 -14.17 2.78 10.68
C GLU A 118 -14.38 3.43 9.31
N THR A 119 -14.29 4.76 9.23
CA THR A 119 -14.46 5.50 7.97
C THR A 119 -13.42 5.06 6.95
N VAL A 120 -12.16 4.97 7.32
CA VAL A 120 -11.07 4.56 6.43
C VAL A 120 -11.24 3.10 5.98
N ILE A 121 -11.64 2.21 6.89
CA ILE A 121 -11.93 0.81 6.55
C ILE A 121 -13.08 0.75 5.54
N ARG A 122 -14.16 1.50 5.74
CA ARG A 122 -15.29 1.56 4.81
C ARG A 122 -14.88 2.06 3.43
N GLN A 123 -14.04 3.08 3.36
CA GLN A 123 -13.50 3.61 2.09
C GLN A 123 -12.70 2.55 1.34
N ALA A 124 -11.84 1.81 2.03
CA ALA A 124 -11.06 0.73 1.44
C ALA A 124 -11.96 -0.39 0.90
N LEU A 125 -12.92 -0.85 1.70
CA LEU A 125 -13.82 -1.93 1.32
C LEU A 125 -14.75 -1.53 0.18
N LYS A 126 -15.21 -0.29 0.16
CA LYS A 126 -16.03 0.26 -0.93
C LYS A 126 -15.30 0.23 -2.27
N GLU A 127 -14.00 0.45 -2.27
CA GLU A 127 -13.15 0.39 -3.46
C GLU A 127 -12.62 -1.03 -3.74
N LYS A 128 -13.08 -2.04 -3.02
CA LYS A 128 -12.65 -3.44 -3.11
C LYS A 128 -11.14 -3.62 -2.92
N VAL A 129 -10.60 -2.95 -1.91
CA VAL A 129 -9.21 -3.09 -1.47
C VAL A 129 -9.18 -4.10 -0.32
N LYS A 130 -8.45 -5.20 -0.49
CA LYS A 130 -8.40 -6.28 0.49
C LYS A 130 -7.59 -5.87 1.72
N PRO A 131 -8.15 -5.99 2.96
CA PRO A 131 -7.44 -5.60 4.16
C PRO A 131 -6.61 -6.72 4.77
N VAL A 132 -5.52 -6.32 5.44
CA VAL A 132 -4.88 -7.04 6.54
C VAL A 132 -4.82 -6.10 7.73
N LEU A 133 -4.66 -6.64 8.93
CA LEU A 133 -4.70 -5.88 10.17
C LEU A 133 -3.34 -5.88 10.87
N PHE A 134 -2.88 -4.70 11.26
CA PHE A 134 -1.74 -4.54 12.16
C PHE A 134 -2.19 -3.82 13.43
N ILE A 135 -2.10 -4.52 14.57
CA ILE A 135 -2.38 -3.98 15.89
C ILE A 135 -1.08 -3.41 16.43
N ASN A 136 -1.01 -2.07 16.48
CA ASN A 136 0.18 -1.30 16.79
C ASN A 136 0.21 -0.85 18.26
N LYS A 137 1.37 -0.41 18.71
CA LYS A 137 1.61 0.12 20.07
C LYS A 137 1.32 -0.90 21.18
N VAL A 138 1.60 -2.16 20.89
CA VAL A 138 1.45 -3.26 21.88
C VAL A 138 2.34 -3.06 23.09
N ASP A 139 3.52 -2.45 22.91
CA ASP A 139 4.44 -2.08 24.00
C ASP A 139 3.77 -1.21 25.06
N ARG A 140 2.85 -0.33 24.68
CA ARG A 140 2.12 0.54 25.60
C ARG A 140 1.13 -0.21 26.49
N LEU A 141 0.57 -1.33 26.04
CA LEU A 141 -0.29 -2.16 26.87
C LEU A 141 0.45 -2.68 28.10
N ILE A 142 1.73 -2.98 27.97
CA ILE A 142 2.55 -3.51 29.05
C ILE A 142 3.16 -2.37 29.85
N ALA A 143 3.81 -1.41 29.21
CA ALA A 143 4.54 -0.34 29.89
C ALA A 143 3.62 0.66 30.60
N GLU A 144 2.50 1.03 29.99
CA GLU A 144 1.60 2.08 30.52
C GLU A 144 0.39 1.50 31.24
N LEU A 145 -0.25 0.50 30.69
CA LEU A 145 -1.49 -0.05 31.24
C LEU A 145 -1.29 -1.31 32.08
N GLN A 146 -0.11 -1.91 32.03
CA GLN A 146 0.27 -3.09 32.81
C GLN A 146 -0.77 -4.23 32.71
N VAL A 147 -1.31 -4.42 31.52
CA VAL A 147 -2.31 -5.49 31.27
C VAL A 147 -1.66 -6.87 31.33
N THR A 148 -2.44 -7.86 31.73
CA THR A 148 -2.00 -9.26 31.70
C THR A 148 -1.97 -9.79 30.28
N PRO A 149 -1.23 -10.89 29.99
CA PRO A 149 -1.29 -11.53 28.67
C PRO A 149 -2.71 -11.92 28.25
N GLU A 150 -3.54 -12.37 29.18
CA GLU A 150 -4.94 -12.74 28.94
C GLU A 150 -5.78 -11.53 28.51
N ASP A 151 -5.64 -10.40 29.22
CA ASP A 151 -6.34 -9.15 28.89
C ASP A 151 -5.90 -8.63 27.52
N MET A 152 -4.63 -8.76 27.22
CA MET A 152 -4.06 -8.38 25.93
C MET A 152 -4.69 -9.19 24.78
N MET A 153 -4.81 -10.50 24.94
CA MET A 153 -5.45 -11.38 23.97
C MET A 153 -6.93 -11.05 23.77
N GLN A 154 -7.64 -10.70 24.85
CA GLN A 154 -9.03 -10.25 24.77
C GLN A 154 -9.18 -8.94 23.98
N ARG A 155 -8.27 -7.99 24.18
CA ARG A 155 -8.26 -6.72 23.44
C ARG A 155 -8.03 -6.96 21.95
N PHE A 156 -7.08 -7.82 21.60
CA PHE A 156 -6.83 -8.18 20.20
C PHE A 156 -8.05 -8.86 19.57
N GLY A 157 -8.68 -9.79 20.28
CA GLY A 157 -9.91 -10.45 19.82
C GLY A 157 -11.04 -9.49 19.58
N LYS A 158 -11.21 -8.49 20.43
CA LYS A 158 -12.22 -7.43 20.27
C LYS A 158 -11.96 -6.59 19.02
N ILE A 159 -10.73 -6.16 18.80
CA ILE A 159 -10.34 -5.37 17.61
C ILE A 159 -10.62 -6.18 16.35
N ILE A 160 -10.19 -7.43 16.31
CA ILE A 160 -10.41 -8.33 15.16
C ILE A 160 -11.90 -8.50 14.88
N THR A 161 -12.70 -8.71 15.91
CA THR A 161 -14.16 -8.86 15.78
C THR A 161 -14.80 -7.60 15.22
N GLU A 162 -14.41 -6.42 15.68
CA GLU A 162 -14.96 -5.14 15.21
C GLU A 162 -14.58 -4.88 13.74
N VAL A 163 -13.35 -5.18 13.32
CA VAL A 163 -12.94 -5.10 11.92
C VAL A 163 -13.76 -6.06 11.05
N ASN A 164 -13.93 -7.29 11.49
CA ASN A 164 -14.69 -8.29 10.76
C ASN A 164 -16.16 -7.97 10.60
N LYS A 165 -16.78 -7.30 11.59
CA LYS A 165 -18.15 -6.80 11.47
C LYS A 165 -18.29 -5.82 10.31
N LEU A 166 -17.34 -4.93 10.11
CA LEU A 166 -17.32 -4.00 8.97
C LEU A 166 -17.14 -4.75 7.65
N ILE A 167 -16.22 -5.69 7.59
CA ILE A 167 -15.99 -6.50 6.40
C ILE A 167 -17.24 -7.25 5.98
N VAL A 168 -17.89 -7.93 6.90
CA VAL A 168 -19.12 -8.70 6.63
C VAL A 168 -20.26 -7.82 6.11
N ARG A 169 -20.35 -6.58 6.57
CA ARG A 169 -21.38 -5.64 6.12
C ARG A 169 -21.13 -5.06 4.74
N MET A 170 -19.87 -4.88 4.37
CA MET A 170 -19.47 -4.08 3.20
C MET A 170 -19.08 -4.93 1.99
N VAL A 171 -18.66 -6.16 2.20
CA VAL A 171 -18.07 -7.01 1.16
C VAL A 171 -19.11 -7.99 0.63
N PRO A 172 -19.18 -8.23 -0.70
CA PRO A 172 -20.05 -9.26 -1.27
C PRO A 172 -19.77 -10.64 -0.66
N ASP A 173 -20.80 -11.51 -0.62
CA ASP A 173 -20.71 -12.82 0.02
C ASP A 173 -19.56 -13.69 -0.50
N GLU A 174 -19.24 -13.57 -1.77
CA GLU A 174 -18.15 -14.31 -2.41
C GLU A 174 -16.75 -13.98 -1.83
N PHE A 175 -16.57 -12.77 -1.27
CA PHE A 175 -15.30 -12.32 -0.71
C PHE A 175 -15.23 -12.40 0.82
N LYS A 176 -16.35 -12.54 1.52
CA LYS A 176 -16.41 -12.42 2.98
C LYS A 176 -15.43 -13.34 3.69
N LYS A 177 -15.46 -14.63 3.33
CA LYS A 177 -14.62 -15.62 3.98
C LYS A 177 -13.12 -15.34 3.79
N ASP A 178 -12.72 -14.94 2.57
CA ASP A 178 -11.34 -14.69 2.23
C ASP A 178 -10.84 -13.33 2.77
N TRP A 179 -11.73 -12.37 2.92
CA TRP A 179 -11.38 -11.00 3.32
C TRP A 179 -11.47 -10.76 4.83
N MET A 180 -12.18 -11.59 5.58
CA MET A 180 -12.19 -11.49 7.04
C MET A 180 -10.76 -11.69 7.56
N VAL A 181 -10.37 -10.85 8.52
CA VAL A 181 -9.05 -10.97 9.14
C VAL A 181 -9.06 -12.01 10.25
N ASP A 182 -8.02 -12.82 10.28
CA ASP A 182 -7.91 -13.95 11.20
C ASP A 182 -6.45 -14.12 11.63
N ALA A 183 -6.21 -14.17 12.93
CA ALA A 183 -4.87 -14.33 13.48
C ALA A 183 -4.24 -15.67 13.06
N GLN A 184 -4.99 -16.76 13.06
CA GLN A 184 -4.47 -18.08 12.67
C GLN A 184 -4.19 -18.18 11.17
N ALA A 185 -5.00 -17.53 10.35
CA ALA A 185 -4.79 -17.46 8.91
C ALA A 185 -3.62 -16.54 8.52
N GLY A 186 -3.07 -15.78 9.45
CA GLY A 186 -1.91 -14.90 9.20
C GLY A 186 -2.24 -13.56 8.60
N THR A 187 -3.49 -13.10 8.68
CA THR A 187 -3.91 -11.77 8.20
C THR A 187 -3.98 -10.72 9.31
N VAL A 188 -3.53 -11.07 10.50
CA VAL A 188 -3.38 -10.16 11.64
C VAL A 188 -1.96 -10.26 12.17
N ALA A 189 -1.30 -9.12 12.28
CA ALA A 189 -0.03 -8.97 12.97
C ALA A 189 -0.19 -7.98 14.13
N PHE A 190 0.69 -8.07 15.10
CA PHE A 190 0.71 -7.18 16.25
C PHE A 190 2.14 -6.85 16.66
N GLY A 191 2.34 -5.63 17.13
CA GLY A 191 3.68 -5.19 17.48
C GLY A 191 3.77 -3.71 17.79
N SER A 192 4.95 -3.17 17.55
CA SER A 192 5.27 -1.75 17.74
C SER A 192 6.05 -1.24 16.53
N ALA A 193 5.45 -0.38 15.75
CA ALA A 193 6.13 0.27 14.64
C ALA A 193 7.30 1.15 15.15
N TYR A 194 7.10 1.85 16.24
CA TYR A 194 8.13 2.69 16.85
C TYR A 194 9.37 1.90 17.29
N HIS A 195 9.16 0.73 17.89
CA HIS A 195 10.24 -0.15 18.33
C HIS A 195 10.67 -1.18 17.28
N ASN A 196 10.11 -1.11 16.09
CA ASN A 196 10.51 -1.86 14.90
C ASN A 196 10.41 -3.38 15.04
N TRP A 197 9.38 -3.86 15.72
CA TRP A 197 9.09 -5.28 15.83
C TRP A 197 7.62 -5.59 15.53
N ALA A 198 7.37 -6.76 14.99
CA ALA A 198 6.03 -7.30 14.83
C ALA A 198 6.06 -8.82 14.87
N THR A 199 4.93 -9.42 15.15
CA THR A 199 4.75 -10.85 15.07
C THR A 199 3.34 -11.21 14.59
N SER A 200 3.17 -12.45 14.17
CA SER A 200 1.89 -13.05 13.83
C SER A 200 1.88 -14.48 14.32
N LEU A 201 0.72 -15.13 14.40
CA LEU A 201 0.68 -16.53 14.82
C LEU A 201 1.51 -17.44 13.89
N PRO A 202 1.43 -17.32 12.55
CA PRO A 202 2.31 -18.10 11.68
C PRO A 202 3.79 -17.82 11.89
N PHE A 203 4.18 -16.57 12.12
CA PHE A 203 5.58 -16.20 12.38
C PHE A 203 6.08 -16.81 13.69
N MET A 204 5.27 -16.74 14.75
CA MET A 204 5.60 -17.36 16.04
C MET A 204 5.78 -18.86 15.91
N ALA A 205 4.92 -19.54 15.16
CA ALA A 205 5.06 -20.96 14.90
C ALA A 205 6.34 -21.29 14.11
N LYS A 206 6.64 -20.53 13.07
CA LYS A 206 7.84 -20.68 12.24
C LYS A 206 9.14 -20.48 13.03
N LYS A 207 9.19 -19.50 13.92
CA LYS A 207 10.37 -19.18 14.74
C LYS A 207 10.39 -19.91 16.08
N ASN A 208 9.40 -20.76 16.35
CA ASN A 208 9.25 -21.44 17.62
C ASN A 208 9.27 -20.49 18.82
N VAL A 209 8.62 -19.36 18.69
CA VAL A 209 8.49 -18.32 19.72
C VAL A 209 7.04 -18.32 20.21
N ASN A 210 6.81 -18.26 21.50
CA ASN A 210 5.46 -18.13 22.06
C ASN A 210 5.18 -16.70 22.54
N PHE A 211 3.92 -16.44 22.80
CA PHE A 211 3.46 -15.12 23.22
C PHE A 211 4.08 -14.67 24.56
N LYS A 212 4.29 -15.62 25.47
CA LYS A 212 4.94 -15.34 26.76
C LYS A 212 6.38 -14.85 26.60
N GLN A 213 7.13 -15.42 25.67
CA GLN A 213 8.50 -14.96 25.39
C GLN A 213 8.51 -13.50 24.88
N ILE A 214 7.56 -13.17 24.00
CA ILE A 214 7.41 -11.80 23.51
C ILE A 214 7.06 -10.83 24.65
N TYR A 215 6.14 -11.23 25.52
CA TYR A 215 5.77 -10.47 26.70
C TYR A 215 6.97 -10.25 27.63
N ASP A 216 7.78 -11.29 27.87
CA ASP A 216 8.98 -11.24 28.70
C ASP A 216 10.03 -10.29 28.12
N PHE A 217 10.23 -10.27 26.79
CA PHE A 217 11.12 -9.32 26.12
C PHE A 217 10.68 -7.86 26.38
N MET A 218 9.39 -7.60 26.28
CA MET A 218 8.84 -6.26 26.51
C MET A 218 8.93 -5.85 27.97
N GLU A 219 8.62 -6.76 28.90
CA GLU A 219 8.67 -6.49 30.34
C GLU A 219 10.12 -6.21 30.83
N LYS A 220 11.09 -6.88 30.24
CA LYS A 220 12.52 -6.67 30.54
C LYS A 220 13.15 -5.50 29.76
N GLU A 221 12.35 -4.74 29.05
CA GLU A 221 12.79 -3.63 28.19
C GLU A 221 13.84 -4.03 27.13
N GLN A 222 13.82 -5.28 26.69
CA GLN A 222 14.71 -5.82 25.66
C GLN A 222 14.14 -5.59 24.24
N LYS A 223 13.84 -4.34 23.92
CA LYS A 223 13.18 -3.95 22.66
C LYS A 223 14.04 -4.20 21.43
N ARG A 224 15.37 -3.99 21.57
CA ARG A 224 16.32 -4.24 20.46
C ARG A 224 16.44 -5.72 20.14
N GLU A 225 16.50 -6.55 21.16
CA GLU A 225 16.55 -8.00 21.02
C GLU A 225 15.26 -8.52 20.38
N LEU A 226 14.11 -7.97 20.77
CA LEU A 226 12.83 -8.32 20.17
C LEU A 226 12.77 -7.89 18.70
N ALA A 227 13.26 -6.69 18.35
CA ALA A 227 13.33 -6.21 16.97
C ALA A 227 14.25 -7.08 16.09
N LYS A 228 15.29 -7.66 16.65
CA LYS A 228 16.15 -8.62 15.93
C LYS A 228 15.49 -9.98 15.76
N ALA A 229 14.77 -10.45 16.77
CA ALA A 229 14.08 -11.74 16.74
C ALA A 229 12.83 -11.70 15.87
N ALA A 230 12.13 -10.58 15.81
CA ALA A 230 10.87 -10.38 15.10
C ALA A 230 10.86 -9.03 14.38
N PRO A 231 11.64 -8.87 13.28
CA PRO A 231 11.72 -7.60 12.56
C PRO A 231 10.38 -7.21 11.95
N LEU A 232 9.94 -5.98 12.18
CA LEU A 232 8.68 -5.44 11.67
C LEU A 232 8.52 -5.65 10.16
N HIS A 233 9.52 -5.26 9.39
CA HIS A 233 9.47 -5.32 7.92
C HIS A 233 9.36 -6.75 7.41
N GLU A 234 10.08 -7.71 8.00
CA GLU A 234 10.02 -9.11 7.59
C GLU A 234 8.61 -9.68 7.79
N VAL A 235 8.04 -9.48 8.97
CA VAL A 235 6.72 -10.00 9.32
C VAL A 235 5.62 -9.40 8.45
N LEU A 236 5.61 -8.07 8.29
CA LEU A 236 4.56 -7.38 7.56
C LEU A 236 4.71 -7.53 6.04
N LEU A 237 5.92 -7.49 5.50
CA LEU A 237 6.11 -7.68 4.05
C LEU A 237 5.84 -9.12 3.63
N ASP A 238 6.19 -10.12 4.45
CA ASP A 238 5.80 -11.51 4.21
C ASP A 238 4.28 -11.66 4.20
N MET A 239 3.60 -11.03 5.15
CA MET A 239 2.13 -11.04 5.21
C MET A 239 1.51 -10.41 3.97
N ILE A 240 2.03 -9.29 3.50
CA ILE A 240 1.58 -8.61 2.27
C ILE A 240 1.72 -9.56 1.07
N VAL A 241 2.87 -10.16 0.91
CA VAL A 241 3.16 -11.04 -0.23
C VAL A 241 2.25 -12.27 -0.22
N GLU A 242 2.05 -12.89 0.94
CA GLU A 242 1.26 -14.12 1.07
C GLU A 242 -0.25 -13.90 1.03
N LYS A 243 -0.75 -12.78 1.58
CA LYS A 243 -2.16 -12.60 1.89
C LYS A 243 -2.88 -11.55 1.03
N LEU A 244 -2.15 -10.61 0.45
CA LEU A 244 -2.74 -9.59 -0.41
C LEU A 244 -2.59 -9.94 -1.89
N PRO A 245 -3.55 -9.54 -2.74
CA PRO A 245 -3.52 -9.93 -4.13
C PRO A 245 -2.44 -9.21 -4.93
N SER A 246 -1.93 -9.89 -5.95
CA SER A 246 -1.12 -9.28 -6.99
C SER A 246 -1.98 -8.39 -7.90
N ALA A 247 -1.31 -7.51 -8.67
CA ALA A 247 -1.98 -6.57 -9.54
C ALA A 247 -2.92 -7.23 -10.56
N ASP A 248 -2.49 -8.30 -11.19
CA ASP A 248 -3.26 -9.05 -12.18
C ASP A 248 -4.49 -9.75 -11.57
N VAL A 249 -4.35 -10.31 -10.39
CA VAL A 249 -5.47 -10.94 -9.67
C VAL A 249 -6.49 -9.90 -9.25
N ALA A 250 -6.05 -8.79 -8.67
CA ALA A 250 -6.93 -7.74 -8.18
C ALA A 250 -7.70 -7.04 -9.31
N GLN A 251 -7.06 -6.78 -10.44
CA GLN A 251 -7.68 -6.06 -11.55
C GLN A 251 -8.88 -6.81 -12.15
N LYS A 252 -8.90 -8.13 -12.06
CA LYS A 252 -10.03 -8.94 -12.57
C LYS A 252 -11.36 -8.63 -11.91
N TYR A 253 -11.37 -8.38 -10.60
CA TYR A 253 -12.61 -8.05 -9.88
C TYR A 253 -12.75 -6.56 -9.60
N ARG A 254 -11.66 -5.79 -9.62
CA ARG A 254 -11.71 -4.36 -9.35
C ARG A 254 -12.11 -3.53 -10.57
N ILE A 255 -11.63 -3.85 -11.76
CA ILE A 255 -11.95 -3.10 -12.98
C ILE A 255 -13.46 -3.03 -13.22
N PRO A 256 -14.24 -4.14 -13.19
CA PRO A 256 -15.70 -4.05 -13.34
C PRO A 256 -16.37 -3.20 -12.25
N HIS A 257 -15.74 -3.00 -11.13
CA HIS A 257 -16.27 -2.21 -10.02
C HIS A 257 -16.00 -0.71 -10.17
N ILE A 258 -14.83 -0.32 -10.67
CA ILE A 258 -14.40 1.09 -10.75
C ILE A 258 -14.56 1.71 -12.14
N TRP A 259 -14.92 0.91 -13.13
CA TRP A 259 -15.04 1.35 -14.53
C TRP A 259 -16.36 0.87 -15.13
N ARG A 260 -17.10 1.78 -15.75
CA ARG A 260 -18.44 1.52 -16.32
C ARG A 260 -18.44 1.26 -17.83
N GLY A 261 -17.29 1.25 -18.48
CA GLY A 261 -17.19 0.81 -19.85
C GLY A 261 -17.46 -0.69 -19.98
N GLU A 262 -17.61 -1.15 -21.20
CA GLU A 262 -17.84 -2.57 -21.47
C GLU A 262 -16.52 -3.35 -21.30
N SER A 263 -16.50 -4.30 -20.35
CA SER A 263 -15.30 -5.11 -20.08
C SER A 263 -14.90 -5.99 -21.28
N GLU A 264 -15.81 -6.21 -22.22
CA GLU A 264 -15.57 -6.96 -23.45
C GLU A 264 -14.86 -6.14 -24.54
N GLU A 265 -14.86 -4.80 -24.42
CA GLU A 265 -14.05 -3.94 -25.28
C GLU A 265 -12.56 -4.22 -25.09
N ASP A 266 -11.73 -3.96 -26.09
CA ASP A 266 -10.30 -4.22 -26.07
C ASP A 266 -9.60 -3.59 -24.86
N ILE A 267 -9.94 -2.34 -24.52
CA ILE A 267 -9.36 -1.67 -23.36
C ILE A 267 -9.86 -2.26 -22.04
N GLY A 268 -11.12 -2.70 -21.98
CA GLY A 268 -11.66 -3.39 -20.82
C GLY A 268 -10.93 -4.69 -20.54
N GLN A 269 -10.74 -5.51 -21.56
CA GLN A 269 -9.97 -6.76 -21.47
C GLN A 269 -8.50 -6.51 -21.12
N SER A 270 -7.91 -5.46 -21.69
CA SER A 270 -6.55 -5.07 -21.39
C SER A 270 -6.38 -4.67 -19.92
N MET A 271 -7.34 -3.92 -19.34
CA MET A 271 -7.33 -3.55 -17.92
C MET A 271 -7.55 -4.77 -17.01
N VAL A 272 -8.53 -5.61 -17.34
CA VAL A 272 -8.83 -6.82 -16.55
C VAL A 272 -7.61 -7.75 -16.46
N ASN A 273 -6.86 -7.85 -17.54
CA ASN A 273 -5.68 -8.71 -17.63
C ASN A 273 -4.34 -7.96 -17.40
N ALA A 274 -4.38 -6.67 -17.11
CA ALA A 274 -3.20 -5.83 -16.90
C ALA A 274 -2.18 -5.95 -18.05
N LYS A 275 -2.65 -5.91 -19.29
CA LYS A 275 -1.81 -6.10 -20.47
C LYS A 275 -0.92 -4.89 -20.72
N ALA A 276 0.39 -5.12 -20.82
CA ALA A 276 1.37 -4.07 -21.12
C ALA A 276 1.33 -3.59 -22.58
N ASP A 277 0.79 -4.38 -23.50
CA ASP A 277 0.73 -4.10 -24.94
C ASP A 277 -0.62 -3.51 -25.38
N GLY A 278 -1.58 -3.34 -24.47
CA GLY A 278 -2.84 -2.69 -24.75
C GLY A 278 -2.78 -1.17 -24.72
N ASP A 279 -3.92 -0.53 -24.99
CA ASP A 279 -4.07 0.91 -24.80
C ASP A 279 -3.80 1.29 -23.34
N SER A 280 -3.16 2.43 -23.14
CA SER A 280 -2.87 2.91 -21.78
C SER A 280 -4.14 3.37 -21.09
N ALA A 281 -4.28 2.96 -19.82
CA ALA A 281 -5.36 3.41 -18.94
C ALA A 281 -4.73 3.78 -17.59
N PHE A 282 -4.59 5.07 -17.36
CA PHE A 282 -3.92 5.64 -16.19
C PHE A 282 -4.88 6.49 -15.37
N MET A 283 -5.04 6.13 -14.10
CA MET A 283 -5.85 6.89 -13.16
C MET A 283 -4.94 7.73 -12.25
N VAL A 284 -5.10 9.04 -12.31
CA VAL A 284 -4.33 9.98 -11.50
C VAL A 284 -4.91 10.07 -10.10
N THR A 285 -4.10 9.77 -9.10
CA THR A 285 -4.48 9.93 -7.69
C THR A 285 -4.17 11.33 -7.19
N LYS A 286 -3.04 11.89 -7.60
CA LYS A 286 -2.59 13.23 -7.22
C LYS A 286 -1.65 13.82 -8.26
N VAL A 287 -1.53 15.14 -8.23
CA VAL A 287 -0.53 15.89 -8.99
C VAL A 287 0.39 16.56 -7.98
N VAL A 288 1.69 16.36 -8.13
CA VAL A 288 2.73 16.96 -7.28
C VAL A 288 3.57 17.93 -8.09
N LEU A 289 4.06 18.98 -7.44
CA LEU A 289 4.97 19.94 -8.04
C LEU A 289 6.42 19.54 -7.75
N ASP A 290 7.16 19.29 -8.81
CA ASP A 290 8.60 19.07 -8.75
C ASP A 290 9.33 20.32 -9.22
N PRO A 291 10.35 20.84 -8.46
CA PRO A 291 11.06 22.06 -8.85
C PRO A 291 11.75 22.00 -10.21
N HIS A 292 12.09 20.80 -10.67
CA HIS A 292 12.80 20.59 -11.92
C HIS A 292 11.92 20.09 -13.07
N ALA A 293 10.96 19.23 -12.78
CA ALA A 293 10.11 18.58 -13.78
C ALA A 293 8.72 19.24 -13.93
N GLY A 294 8.36 20.20 -13.08
CA GLY A 294 7.05 20.80 -13.08
C GLY A 294 5.99 19.90 -12.45
N GLU A 295 4.80 19.86 -13.04
CA GLU A 295 3.71 19.04 -12.56
C GLU A 295 3.94 17.55 -12.90
N ILE A 296 3.81 16.69 -11.89
CA ILE A 296 3.92 15.25 -12.03
C ILE A 296 2.61 14.60 -11.62
N ALA A 297 2.00 13.88 -12.55
CA ALA A 297 0.81 13.08 -12.28
C ALA A 297 1.24 11.72 -11.71
N VAL A 298 0.73 11.38 -10.55
CA VAL A 298 1.01 10.12 -9.85
C VAL A 298 -0.27 9.30 -9.78
N GLY A 299 -0.20 8.01 -10.04
CA GLY A 299 -1.36 7.16 -9.97
C GLY A 299 -1.12 5.73 -10.44
N ARG A 300 -2.21 5.04 -10.72
CA ARG A 300 -2.21 3.64 -11.12
C ARG A 300 -2.35 3.48 -12.63
N LEU A 301 -1.42 2.76 -13.24
CA LEU A 301 -1.53 2.31 -14.63
C LEU A 301 -2.19 0.92 -14.65
N PHE A 302 -3.43 0.85 -15.13
CA PHE A 302 -4.18 -0.40 -15.19
C PHE A 302 -3.97 -1.17 -16.49
N SER A 303 -3.58 -0.51 -17.55
CA SER A 303 -3.38 -1.09 -18.88
C SER A 303 -2.31 -0.34 -19.63
N GLY A 304 -1.61 -1.03 -20.51
CA GLY A 304 -0.67 -0.45 -21.45
C GLY A 304 0.71 -0.21 -20.87
N SER A 305 1.49 0.53 -21.64
CA SER A 305 2.82 1.02 -21.27
C SER A 305 2.92 2.49 -21.66
N ILE A 306 3.65 3.26 -20.88
CA ILE A 306 3.88 4.68 -21.17
C ILE A 306 5.39 4.93 -21.21
N LYS A 307 5.85 5.66 -22.21
CA LYS A 307 7.24 6.08 -22.36
C LYS A 307 7.32 7.55 -22.77
N LYS A 308 8.49 8.13 -22.62
CA LYS A 308 8.78 9.49 -23.07
C LYS A 308 8.42 9.67 -24.54
N GLY A 309 7.71 10.74 -24.85
CA GLY A 309 7.29 11.08 -26.21
C GLY A 309 5.91 10.56 -26.59
N ASP A 310 5.31 9.69 -25.81
CA ASP A 310 3.96 9.19 -26.08
C ASP A 310 2.93 10.32 -26.00
N GLN A 311 1.92 10.24 -26.86
CA GLN A 311 0.77 11.14 -26.81
C GLN A 311 -0.34 10.50 -25.96
N MET A 312 -0.83 11.27 -24.98
CA MET A 312 -1.88 10.85 -24.07
C MET A 312 -3.01 11.86 -24.07
N TYR A 313 -4.23 11.35 -23.86
CA TYR A 313 -5.43 12.16 -23.78
C TYR A 313 -5.98 12.13 -22.35
N VAL A 314 -6.27 13.30 -21.83
CA VAL A 314 -7.00 13.44 -20.55
C VAL A 314 -8.49 13.42 -20.89
N ALA A 315 -9.23 12.50 -20.28
CA ALA A 315 -10.67 12.35 -20.53
C ALA A 315 -11.42 13.68 -20.28
N GLY A 316 -12.21 14.08 -21.25
CA GLY A 316 -12.96 15.36 -21.22
C GLY A 316 -12.19 16.56 -21.75
N MET A 317 -10.91 16.41 -22.12
CA MET A 317 -10.09 17.47 -22.70
C MET A 317 -9.82 17.23 -24.17
N PRO A 318 -9.79 18.30 -25.01
CA PRO A 318 -9.72 18.13 -26.46
C PRO A 318 -8.33 17.80 -27.00
N ASN A 319 -7.27 18.18 -26.30
CA ASN A 319 -5.92 18.13 -26.83
C ASN A 319 -5.11 16.96 -26.28
N ALA A 320 -4.24 16.40 -27.11
CA ALA A 320 -3.23 15.43 -26.67
C ALA A 320 -2.16 16.12 -25.83
N ASN A 321 -1.67 15.40 -24.84
CA ASN A 321 -0.52 15.80 -24.02
C ASN A 321 0.65 14.88 -24.36
N ARG A 322 1.84 15.47 -24.54
CA ARG A 322 3.06 14.71 -24.79
C ARG A 322 3.78 14.40 -23.49
N VAL A 323 4.03 13.11 -23.24
CA VAL A 323 4.78 12.65 -22.08
C VAL A 323 6.23 13.15 -22.15
N GLN A 324 6.67 13.84 -21.12
CA GLN A 324 8.05 14.34 -21.01
C GLN A 324 8.95 13.37 -20.29
N SER A 325 8.48 12.76 -19.22
CA SER A 325 9.19 11.73 -18.48
C SER A 325 8.22 10.76 -17.80
N VAL A 326 8.72 9.55 -17.57
CA VAL A 326 8.00 8.53 -16.79
C VAL A 326 8.94 7.98 -15.73
N GLY A 327 8.37 7.49 -14.64
CA GLY A 327 9.16 6.90 -13.58
C GLY A 327 8.33 6.22 -12.51
N MET A 328 9.04 5.75 -11.51
CA MET A 328 8.49 5.10 -10.32
C MET A 328 9.17 5.72 -9.09
N PHE A 329 8.60 5.47 -7.93
CA PHE A 329 9.21 5.84 -6.65
C PHE A 329 10.01 4.65 -6.11
N VAL A 330 11.28 4.89 -5.74
CA VAL A 330 12.13 3.91 -5.06
C VAL A 330 12.58 4.54 -3.74
N GLY A 331 12.29 3.86 -2.63
CA GLY A 331 12.42 4.50 -1.33
C GLY A 331 11.41 5.65 -1.21
N GLY A 332 11.82 6.87 -1.27
CA GLY A 332 10.97 8.07 -1.34
C GLY A 332 11.29 8.92 -2.56
N ASP A 333 12.25 8.50 -3.37
CA ASP A 333 12.74 9.25 -4.52
C ASP A 333 12.08 8.82 -5.81
N ARG A 334 11.73 9.81 -6.63
CA ARG A 334 11.25 9.57 -7.99
C ARG A 334 12.44 9.25 -8.90
N ILE A 335 12.39 8.09 -9.53
CA ILE A 335 13.40 7.64 -10.47
C ILE A 335 12.81 7.58 -11.86
N ALA A 336 13.45 8.27 -12.81
CA ALA A 336 13.08 8.21 -14.22
C ALA A 336 13.45 6.83 -14.79
N THR A 337 12.52 6.27 -15.56
CA THR A 337 12.70 5.01 -16.29
C THR A 337 12.43 5.25 -17.77
N GLU A 338 12.81 4.31 -18.63
CA GLU A 338 12.49 4.41 -20.07
C GLU A 338 11.00 4.19 -20.33
N THR A 339 10.40 3.25 -19.61
CA THR A 339 9.01 2.87 -19.74
C THR A 339 8.43 2.47 -18.40
N VAL A 340 7.12 2.62 -18.26
CA VAL A 340 6.32 2.09 -17.14
C VAL A 340 5.20 1.24 -17.71
N THR A 341 4.83 0.19 -16.99
CA THR A 341 3.88 -0.83 -17.47
C THR A 341 2.72 -1.03 -16.53
N ALA A 342 1.64 -1.57 -17.07
CA ALA A 342 0.41 -1.89 -16.35
C ALA A 342 0.66 -2.68 -15.06
N GLY A 343 -0.15 -2.42 -14.05
CA GLY A 343 -0.08 -3.06 -12.74
C GLY A 343 0.77 -2.31 -11.72
N ASN A 344 1.30 -1.14 -12.06
CA ASN A 344 2.17 -0.35 -11.20
C ASN A 344 1.58 1.00 -10.81
N ILE A 345 2.13 1.55 -9.73
CA ILE A 345 1.98 2.95 -9.35
C ILE A 345 3.11 3.72 -10.01
N ILE A 346 2.76 4.72 -10.81
CA ILE A 346 3.70 5.42 -11.69
C ILE A 346 3.65 6.93 -11.52
N ALA A 347 4.67 7.61 -12.04
CA ALA A 347 4.78 9.06 -12.09
C ALA A 347 5.04 9.50 -13.53
N VAL A 348 4.23 10.43 -14.04
CA VAL A 348 4.31 10.91 -15.42
C VAL A 348 4.33 12.43 -15.43
N SER A 349 5.31 13.03 -16.10
CA SER A 349 5.37 14.47 -16.36
C SER A 349 4.97 14.82 -17.80
N GLY A 350 4.47 16.03 -18.01
CA GLY A 350 4.04 16.49 -19.33
C GLY A 350 2.53 16.44 -19.56
N LEU A 351 1.75 15.90 -18.63
CA LEU A 351 0.30 15.80 -18.71
C LEU A 351 -0.33 17.09 -18.13
N ARG A 352 -0.28 18.19 -18.90
CA ARG A 352 -0.67 19.53 -18.44
C ARG A 352 -2.13 19.67 -18.02
N ASP A 353 -3.02 18.88 -18.64
CA ASP A 353 -4.45 18.94 -18.33
C ASP A 353 -4.85 17.97 -17.19
N ALA A 354 -3.90 17.20 -16.67
CA ALA A 354 -4.17 16.22 -15.63
C ALA A 354 -4.46 16.88 -14.28
N GLN A 355 -5.46 16.35 -13.61
CA GLN A 355 -5.84 16.71 -12.25
C GLN A 355 -6.01 15.45 -11.41
N SER A 356 -6.08 15.60 -10.09
CA SER A 356 -6.44 14.48 -9.21
C SER A 356 -7.79 13.87 -9.65
N GLY A 357 -7.80 12.57 -9.86
CA GLY A 357 -8.99 11.85 -10.34
C GLY A 357 -9.11 11.75 -11.87
N SER A 358 -8.23 12.39 -12.64
CA SER A 358 -8.26 12.28 -14.10
C SER A 358 -8.04 10.86 -14.59
N THR A 359 -8.75 10.50 -15.66
CA THR A 359 -8.46 9.31 -16.48
C THR A 359 -7.63 9.73 -17.68
N ILE A 360 -6.52 9.06 -17.89
CA ILE A 360 -5.59 9.35 -18.97
C ILE A 360 -5.40 8.09 -19.80
N SER A 361 -5.48 8.22 -21.13
CA SER A 361 -5.38 7.10 -22.04
C SER A 361 -4.68 7.47 -23.35
N SER A 362 -4.03 6.51 -23.97
CA SER A 362 -3.60 6.60 -25.36
C SER A 362 -4.78 6.57 -26.33
N ASN A 363 -5.92 6.06 -25.89
CA ASN A 363 -7.18 6.03 -26.65
C ASN A 363 -8.06 7.20 -26.22
N LYS A 364 -8.26 8.16 -27.13
CA LYS A 364 -9.07 9.36 -26.88
C LYS A 364 -10.52 9.02 -26.53
N GLU A 365 -11.04 7.91 -27.03
CA GLU A 365 -12.43 7.50 -26.86
C GLU A 365 -12.67 6.64 -25.61
N MET A 366 -11.65 6.45 -24.77
CA MET A 366 -11.81 5.67 -23.54
C MET A 366 -12.86 6.27 -22.62
N THR A 367 -13.78 5.44 -22.14
CA THR A 367 -14.68 5.79 -21.05
C THR A 367 -13.86 6.06 -19.79
N PRO A 368 -14.06 7.21 -19.11
CA PRO A 368 -13.30 7.50 -17.89
C PRO A 368 -13.69 6.57 -16.74
N PHE A 369 -12.79 6.44 -15.78
CA PHE A 369 -13.11 5.78 -14.51
C PHE A 369 -14.24 6.51 -13.80
N GLU A 370 -15.01 5.76 -13.01
CA GLU A 370 -16.14 6.31 -12.26
C GLU A 370 -15.68 7.45 -11.34
N ARG A 371 -16.46 8.52 -11.32
CA ARG A 371 -16.15 9.67 -10.45
C ARG A 371 -16.30 9.27 -9.00
N ILE A 372 -15.38 9.77 -8.18
CA ILE A 372 -15.47 9.68 -6.73
C ILE A 372 -16.39 10.79 -6.26
N VAL A 373 -17.56 10.38 -5.75
CA VAL A 373 -18.56 11.30 -5.18
C VAL A 373 -18.37 11.31 -3.65
N HIS A 374 -18.36 12.51 -3.07
CA HIS A 374 -18.20 12.75 -1.63
C HIS A 374 -19.56 12.84 -0.95
#